data_7774f6a6d79292b1bc72095d404736ef
#
_entry.id   7774f6a6d79292b1bc72095d404736ef
#
_cell.length_a   1.000
_cell.length_b   1.000
_cell.length_c   1.000
_cell.angle_alpha   90.00
_cell.angle_beta   90.00
_cell.angle_gamma   90.00
#
_symmetry.space_group_name_H-M   'P 1'
#
loop_
_entity.id
_entity.type
_entity.pdbx_description
1 polymer ?
#
loop_
_entity_poly.entity_id
_entity_poly.type
_entity_poly.pdbx_seq_one_letter_code
_entity_poly.pdbx_strand_id
1 'polypeptide(L)'
;MYFNSGGEELSPGEWLLFGSVQAVERNAEILITRSGTLKNLQVQVDVGPTNGNPDVLTVRRNETDTALSVTISYPSTSGQDATNSVVVAPGDRIALQLKSVSGSAPTFLASFDFCPSCGPC
;
A
#
# COMPACT_ATOMS: atom_id res chain seq x y z
N MET A 1 4.28 5.70 8.18
CA MET A 1 4.34 4.22 8.07
C MET A 1 4.90 3.82 6.73
N TYR A 2 5.49 2.69 6.68
CA TYR A 2 6.32 2.29 5.55
C TYR A 2 6.15 0.80 5.26
N PHE A 3 5.96 0.46 3.99
CA PHE A 3 5.82 -0.92 3.52
C PHE A 3 6.82 -1.18 2.40
N ASN A 4 7.38 -2.38 2.34
CA ASN A 4 8.16 -2.81 1.20
C ASN A 4 8.13 -4.33 1.08
N SER A 5 8.53 -4.82 -0.09
CA SER A 5 8.57 -6.25 -0.35
C SER A 5 9.86 -6.92 0.15
N GLY A 6 10.81 -6.15 0.69
CA GLY A 6 12.09 -6.68 1.16
C GLY A 6 12.94 -7.28 0.05
N GLY A 7 12.72 -6.85 -1.21
CA GLY A 7 13.36 -7.44 -2.35
C GLY A 7 12.66 -8.69 -2.88
N GLU A 8 11.58 -9.13 -2.24
CA GLU A 8 10.77 -10.25 -2.72
C GLU A 8 9.83 -9.80 -3.82
N GLU A 9 9.55 -10.69 -4.76
CA GLU A 9 8.58 -10.46 -5.82
C GLU A 9 7.17 -10.52 -5.26
N LEU A 10 6.31 -9.61 -5.74
CA LEU A 10 4.93 -9.51 -5.29
C LEU A 10 3.98 -10.00 -6.39
N SER A 11 3.07 -10.89 -6.03
CA SER A 11 2.03 -11.42 -6.93
C SER A 11 0.68 -10.84 -6.59
N PRO A 12 -0.29 -10.80 -7.54
CA PRO A 12 -1.62 -10.28 -7.28
C PRO A 12 -2.29 -10.99 -6.10
N GLY A 13 -2.95 -10.22 -5.24
CA GLY A 13 -3.62 -10.72 -4.05
C GLY A 13 -2.73 -10.85 -2.84
N GLU A 14 -1.43 -10.63 -2.97
CA GLU A 14 -0.51 -10.65 -1.84
C GLU A 14 -0.43 -9.30 -1.15
N TRP A 15 0.12 -9.29 0.06
CA TRP A 15 0.22 -8.10 0.89
C TRP A 15 1.66 -7.77 1.21
N LEU A 16 1.97 -6.46 1.22
CA LEU A 16 3.27 -5.98 1.65
C LEU A 16 3.35 -5.91 3.16
N LEU A 17 4.47 -6.36 3.69
CA LEU A 17 4.84 -6.19 5.08
C LEU A 17 6.20 -5.51 5.12
N PHE A 18 6.61 -5.03 6.26
CA PHE A 18 7.94 -4.47 6.47
C PHE A 18 9.00 -5.51 6.11
N GLY A 19 9.62 -5.36 4.94
CA GLY A 19 10.71 -6.22 4.50
C GLY A 19 10.31 -7.57 3.95
N SER A 20 9.01 -7.83 3.69
CA SER A 20 8.59 -9.14 3.17
C SER A 20 7.25 -9.07 2.45
N VAL A 21 6.90 -10.17 1.79
CA VAL A 21 5.63 -10.37 1.09
C VAL A 21 4.86 -11.47 1.83
N GLN A 22 3.57 -11.28 2.03
CA GLN A 22 2.72 -12.22 2.74
C GLN A 22 1.56 -12.67 1.85
N ALA A 23 1.24 -13.97 1.88
CA ALA A 23 0.09 -14.52 1.17
C ALA A 23 -1.20 -14.45 2.00
N VAL A 24 -1.09 -14.18 3.30
CA VAL A 24 -2.23 -14.08 4.23
C VAL A 24 -2.25 -12.67 4.80
N GLU A 25 -3.38 -11.98 4.66
CA GLU A 25 -3.50 -10.57 5.07
C GLU A 25 -3.18 -10.37 6.55
N ARG A 26 -3.64 -11.25 7.43
CA ARG A 26 -3.39 -11.12 8.87
C ARG A 26 -1.90 -11.02 9.19
N ASN A 27 -1.05 -11.67 8.43
CA ASN A 27 0.39 -11.65 8.64
C ASN A 27 1.04 -10.35 8.16
N ALA A 28 0.33 -9.54 7.40
CA ALA A 28 0.81 -8.26 6.85
C ALA A 28 0.13 -7.05 7.47
N GLU A 29 -0.78 -7.25 8.43
CA GLU A 29 -1.51 -6.14 9.05
C GLU A 29 -0.66 -5.41 10.08
N ILE A 30 -0.83 -4.08 10.12
CA ILE A 30 -0.25 -3.21 11.12
C ILE A 30 -1.36 -2.76 12.04
N LEU A 31 -1.16 -2.89 13.35
CA LEU A 31 -2.13 -2.46 14.35
C LEU A 31 -2.00 -0.96 14.59
N ILE A 32 -3.12 -0.25 14.49
CA ILE A 32 -3.19 1.17 14.79
C ILE A 32 -3.42 1.35 16.29
N THR A 33 -2.61 2.18 16.90
CA THR A 33 -2.68 2.44 18.35
C THR A 33 -3.16 3.85 18.69
N ARG A 34 -3.31 4.72 17.69
CA ARG A 34 -3.76 6.11 17.88
C ARG A 34 -4.77 6.48 16.82
N SER A 35 -5.74 7.31 17.18
CA SER A 35 -6.68 7.88 16.20
C SER A 35 -5.96 8.86 15.28
N GLY A 36 -6.31 8.84 14.01
CA GLY A 36 -5.70 9.73 13.02
C GLY A 36 -6.20 9.46 11.62
N THR A 37 -5.48 9.98 10.65
CA THR A 37 -5.81 9.84 9.23
C THR A 37 -4.58 9.38 8.47
N LEU A 38 -4.76 8.35 7.63
CA LEU A 38 -3.74 7.90 6.68
C LEU A 38 -4.01 8.61 5.36
N LYS A 39 -2.97 9.15 4.74
CA LYS A 39 -3.07 9.86 3.46
C LYS A 39 -1.75 9.85 2.73
N ASN A 40 -1.76 10.37 1.51
CA ASN A 40 -0.56 10.58 0.69
C ASN A 40 0.21 9.27 0.48
N LEU A 41 -0.50 8.24 0.01
CA LEU A 41 0.12 6.97 -0.33
C LEU A 41 1.03 7.16 -1.54
N GLN A 42 2.28 6.75 -1.41
CA GLN A 42 3.27 6.78 -2.48
C GLN A 42 3.84 5.40 -2.69
N VAL A 43 3.99 5.00 -3.94
CA VAL A 43 4.51 3.68 -4.30
C VAL A 43 5.53 3.82 -5.41
N GLN A 44 6.63 3.09 -5.30
CA GLN A 44 7.63 2.94 -6.35
C GLN A 44 7.82 1.45 -6.64
N VAL A 45 8.15 1.14 -7.88
CA VAL A 45 8.41 -0.23 -8.32
C VAL A 45 9.70 -0.24 -9.15
N ASP A 46 10.49 -1.30 -9.00
CA ASP A 46 11.77 -1.42 -9.71
C ASP A 46 11.58 -1.78 -11.17
N VAL A 47 10.60 -2.63 -11.49
CA VAL A 47 10.22 -2.99 -12.85
C VAL A 47 8.81 -2.50 -13.09
N GLY A 48 8.67 -1.50 -13.96
CA GLY A 48 7.38 -0.86 -14.20
C GLY A 48 6.39 -1.77 -14.92
N PRO A 49 5.10 -1.36 -14.94
CA PRO A 49 4.05 -2.12 -15.61
C PRO A 49 4.23 -2.13 -17.14
N THR A 50 3.60 -3.10 -17.78
CA THR A 50 3.53 -3.15 -19.23
C THR A 50 2.37 -2.28 -19.75
N ASN A 51 2.43 -1.91 -21.02
CA ASN A 51 1.41 -1.08 -21.65
C ASN A 51 0.03 -1.77 -21.59
N GLY A 52 -0.96 -1.07 -21.03
CA GLY A 52 -2.32 -1.58 -20.91
C GLY A 52 -2.60 -2.42 -19.66
N ASN A 53 -1.58 -2.66 -18.82
CA ASN A 53 -1.72 -3.50 -17.62
C ASN A 53 -1.12 -2.77 -16.40
N PRO A 54 -1.82 -1.84 -15.77
CA PRO A 54 -1.29 -1.08 -14.65
C PRO A 54 -1.11 -1.93 -13.40
N ASP A 55 -0.19 -1.50 -12.54
CA ASP A 55 -0.07 -2.02 -11.18
C ASP A 55 -0.99 -1.22 -10.26
N VAL A 56 -1.81 -1.90 -9.46
CA VAL A 56 -2.74 -1.26 -8.53
C VAL A 56 -2.51 -1.79 -7.12
N LEU A 57 -2.28 -0.87 -6.18
CA LEU A 57 -2.10 -1.19 -4.77
C LEU A 57 -3.15 -0.42 -3.97
N THR A 58 -3.82 -1.10 -3.05
CA THR A 58 -4.91 -0.53 -2.26
C THR A 58 -4.67 -0.74 -0.77
N VAL A 59 -4.88 0.32 0.01
CA VAL A 59 -4.87 0.23 1.47
C VAL A 59 -6.17 -0.42 1.93
N ARG A 60 -6.06 -1.41 2.82
CA ARG A 60 -7.20 -2.07 3.42
C ARG A 60 -7.22 -1.78 4.92
N ARG A 61 -8.41 -1.55 5.43
CA ARG A 61 -8.66 -1.32 6.85
C ARG A 61 -9.62 -2.38 7.36
N ASN A 62 -9.19 -3.15 8.37
CA ASN A 62 -10.00 -4.23 8.95
C ASN A 62 -10.51 -5.19 7.87
N GLU A 63 -9.62 -5.56 6.95
CA GLU A 63 -9.88 -6.51 5.85
C GLU A 63 -10.90 -5.97 4.83
N THR A 64 -11.06 -4.64 4.74
CA THR A 64 -11.96 -3.98 3.80
C THR A 64 -11.19 -2.96 2.98
N ASP A 65 -11.40 -2.94 1.66
CA ASP A 65 -10.77 -1.97 0.77
C ASP A 65 -11.21 -0.56 1.14
N THR A 66 -10.24 0.38 1.08
CA THR A 66 -10.51 1.80 1.25
C THR A 66 -10.32 2.52 -0.09
N ALA A 67 -10.63 3.83 -0.09
CA ALA A 67 -10.42 4.66 -1.28
C ALA A 67 -8.94 5.01 -1.51
N LEU A 68 -8.07 4.78 -0.51
CA LEU A 68 -6.66 5.12 -0.62
C LEU A 68 -5.95 4.05 -1.43
N SER A 69 -5.61 4.38 -2.67
CA SER A 69 -4.98 3.43 -3.58
C SER A 69 -4.12 4.16 -4.60
N VAL A 70 -3.15 3.43 -5.17
CA VAL A 70 -2.24 3.95 -6.19
C VAL A 70 -2.34 3.05 -7.41
N THR A 71 -2.42 3.69 -8.58
CA THR A 71 -2.30 3.02 -9.88
C THR A 71 -1.03 3.51 -10.54
N ILE A 72 -0.12 2.59 -10.87
CA ILE A 72 1.09 2.89 -11.63
C ILE A 72 0.84 2.42 -13.06
N SER A 73 0.85 3.36 -14.01
CA SER A 73 0.58 3.08 -15.41
C SER A 73 1.85 3.23 -16.24
N TYR A 74 1.99 2.36 -17.25
CA TYR A 74 3.12 2.41 -18.19
C TYR A 74 3.26 3.82 -18.79
N PRO A 75 4.46 4.37 -18.93
CA PRO A 75 5.77 3.80 -18.60
C PRO A 75 6.30 4.19 -17.21
N SER A 76 5.46 4.62 -16.30
CA SER A 76 5.87 5.08 -14.98
C SER A 76 6.34 3.92 -14.09
N THR A 77 7.21 4.24 -13.14
CA THR A 77 7.66 3.33 -12.08
C THR A 77 7.28 3.83 -10.70
N SER A 78 6.41 4.84 -10.62
CA SER A 78 5.94 5.38 -9.35
C SER A 78 4.52 5.90 -9.49
N GLY A 79 3.83 6.01 -8.37
CA GLY A 79 2.51 6.58 -8.30
C GLY A 79 2.23 7.14 -6.92
N GLN A 80 1.20 7.98 -6.82
CA GLN A 80 0.85 8.65 -5.59
C GLN A 80 -0.66 8.87 -5.55
N ASP A 81 -1.26 8.69 -4.37
CA ASP A 81 -2.62 9.13 -4.10
C ASP A 81 -2.58 10.23 -3.04
N ALA A 82 -2.62 11.49 -3.50
CA ALA A 82 -2.62 12.66 -2.64
C ALA A 82 -4.03 13.17 -2.34
N THR A 83 -5.06 12.50 -2.84
CA THR A 83 -6.46 12.97 -2.79
C THR A 83 -7.26 12.23 -1.74
N ASN A 84 -7.14 10.91 -1.66
CA ASN A 84 -7.93 10.08 -0.76
C ASN A 84 -7.24 9.93 0.59
N SER A 85 -8.04 9.61 1.61
CA SER A 85 -7.56 9.39 2.96
C SER A 85 -8.40 8.35 3.67
N VAL A 86 -7.88 7.81 4.77
CA VAL A 86 -8.57 6.82 5.60
C VAL A 86 -8.47 7.27 7.06
N VAL A 87 -9.63 7.44 7.70
CA VAL A 87 -9.67 7.72 9.13
C VAL A 87 -9.49 6.40 9.88
N VAL A 88 -8.60 6.39 10.86
CA VAL A 88 -8.29 5.20 11.65
C VAL A 88 -8.42 5.49 13.14
N ALA A 89 -8.68 4.45 13.91
CA ALA A 89 -8.84 4.50 15.36
C ALA A 89 -8.02 3.38 16.00
N PRO A 90 -7.73 3.46 17.32
CA PRO A 90 -7.01 2.39 18.00
C PRO A 90 -7.75 1.05 17.83
N GLY A 91 -6.99 0.01 17.52
CA GLY A 91 -7.53 -1.31 17.25
C GLY A 91 -7.76 -1.61 15.78
N ASP A 92 -7.73 -0.61 14.91
CA ASP A 92 -7.83 -0.83 13.47
C ASP A 92 -6.58 -1.54 12.96
N ARG A 93 -6.78 -2.38 11.94
CA ARG A 93 -5.70 -3.12 11.27
C ARG A 93 -5.58 -2.61 9.85
N ILE A 94 -4.35 -2.29 9.44
CA ILE A 94 -4.07 -1.72 8.13
C ILE A 94 -3.15 -2.67 7.37
N ALA A 95 -3.47 -2.89 6.09
CA ALA A 95 -2.64 -3.66 5.18
C ALA A 95 -2.60 -2.97 3.82
N LEU A 96 -1.59 -3.29 3.02
CA LEU A 96 -1.47 -2.82 1.64
C LEU A 96 -1.48 -4.04 0.73
N GLN A 97 -2.47 -4.11 -0.14
CA GLN A 97 -2.65 -5.24 -1.06
C GLN A 97 -2.36 -4.85 -2.50
N LEU A 98 -1.66 -5.72 -3.20
CA LEU A 98 -1.52 -5.61 -4.65
C LEU A 98 -2.78 -6.18 -5.31
N LYS A 99 -3.54 -5.32 -5.99
CA LYS A 99 -4.79 -5.72 -6.65
C LYS A 99 -4.55 -6.22 -8.07
N SER A 100 -3.61 -5.60 -8.78
CA SER A 100 -3.20 -6.07 -10.08
C SER A 100 -1.74 -5.74 -10.31
N VAL A 101 -1.07 -6.55 -11.10
CA VAL A 101 0.32 -6.36 -11.47
C VAL A 101 0.51 -6.83 -12.89
N SER A 102 1.40 -6.14 -13.61
CA SER A 102 1.84 -6.58 -14.93
C SER A 102 3.37 -6.66 -14.92
N GLY A 103 3.90 -7.38 -15.88
CA GLY A 103 5.34 -7.60 -15.95
C GLY A 103 5.77 -8.75 -15.06
N SER A 104 7.06 -9.01 -15.03
CA SER A 104 7.63 -10.11 -14.26
C SER A 104 8.51 -9.59 -13.15
N ALA A 105 8.35 -10.17 -11.97
CA ALA A 105 9.23 -9.99 -10.82
C ALA A 105 9.36 -8.56 -10.29
N PRO A 106 8.27 -7.79 -10.14
CA PRO A 106 8.40 -6.46 -9.55
C PRO A 106 8.62 -6.52 -8.05
N THR A 107 9.43 -5.57 -7.54
CA THR A 107 9.53 -5.31 -6.10
C THR A 107 9.04 -3.91 -5.83
N PHE A 108 8.33 -3.73 -4.71
CA PHE A 108 7.64 -2.49 -4.39
C PHE A 108 8.17 -1.84 -3.12
N LEU A 109 8.13 -0.50 -3.13
CA LEU A 109 8.40 0.33 -1.99
C LEU A 109 7.21 1.28 -1.82
N ALA A 110 6.61 1.32 -0.63
CA ALA A 110 5.43 2.14 -0.39
C ALA A 110 5.51 2.84 0.95
N SER A 111 4.89 4.02 1.02
CA SER A 111 4.78 4.79 2.26
C SER A 111 3.48 5.59 2.26
N PHE A 112 3.01 5.95 3.44
CA PHE A 112 1.92 6.90 3.59
C PHE A 112 2.14 7.75 4.85
N ASP A 113 1.46 8.90 4.90
CA ASP A 113 1.54 9.79 6.05
C ASP A 113 0.45 9.43 7.06
N PHE A 114 0.81 9.50 8.33
CA PHE A 114 -0.14 9.39 9.43
C PHE A 114 -0.26 10.75 10.11
N CYS A 115 -1.48 11.30 10.11
CA CYS A 115 -1.79 12.55 10.78
C CYS A 115 -2.62 12.25 12.03
N PRO A 116 -2.06 12.41 13.23
CA PRO A 116 -2.81 12.13 14.46
C PRO A 116 -3.99 13.09 14.62
N SER A 117 -5.08 12.62 15.23
CA SER A 117 -6.24 13.44 15.53
C SER A 117 -5.95 14.51 16.58
N CYS A 118 -5.00 14.25 17.47
CA CYS A 118 -4.56 15.17 18.51
C CYS A 118 -3.14 15.62 18.23
N GLY A 119 -2.99 16.78 17.59
CA GLY A 119 -1.68 17.35 17.31
C GLY A 119 -1.50 17.71 15.84
N PRO A 120 -0.38 18.36 15.53
CA PRO A 120 -0.11 18.77 14.15
C PRO A 120 0.16 17.57 13.26
N CYS A 121 -0.21 17.73 12.03
CA CYS A 121 0.04 16.75 10.98
C CYS A 121 1.39 17.01 10.31
#